data_302c43c599f1ec246412500087dbb44c
#
_entry.id   302c43c599f1ec246412500087dbb44c
#
_cell.length_a   1.000
_cell.length_b   1.000
_cell.length_c   1.000
_cell.angle_alpha   90.00
_cell.angle_beta   90.00
_cell.angle_gamma   90.00
#
_symmetry.space_group_name_H-M   'P 1'
#
loop_
_entity.id
_entity.type
_entity.pdbx_description
1 polymer ?
#
loop_
_entity_poly.entity_id
_entity_poly.type
_entity_poly.pdbx_seq_one_letter_code
_entity_poly.pdbx_strand_id
1 'polypeptide(L)'
;MRFAKTIFVILFSMLGALTTARATTQIHINLSTQTMQVESSSGSYTWPVSTARSGYSTPRGSYAPTGLQRMHYSKKYHMSPMPYSIFFRGGYAIHGTYATGALGRPASHGCVRLSPAHAAQLYHMVQTEGGSISITGAPPGSTRFASANRHAHTRLAGLSAHHHHGQTQALAYASPHHRQFPIGVRGWQASPYYYLSPYSYNYGGF
;
A
#
# COMPACT_ATOMS: atom_id res chain seq x y z
N MET A 1 5.46 66.87 -12.74
CA MET A 1 6.50 65.82 -12.51
C MET A 1 6.30 64.98 -11.23
N ARG A 2 5.51 65.35 -10.25
CA ARG A 2 5.26 64.59 -9.01
C ARG A 2 4.29 63.41 -9.20
N PHE A 3 3.28 63.51 -10.08
CA PHE A 3 2.31 62.47 -10.36
C PHE A 3 2.88 61.25 -11.13
N ALA A 4 3.87 61.44 -12.01
CA ALA A 4 4.48 60.36 -12.76
C ALA A 4 5.31 59.41 -11.89
N LYS A 5 5.93 59.94 -10.83
CA LYS A 5 6.71 59.13 -9.87
C LYS A 5 5.82 58.25 -8.97
N THR A 6 4.64 58.75 -8.60
CA THR A 6 3.68 57.98 -7.77
C THR A 6 3.05 56.82 -8.53
N ILE A 7 2.71 57.02 -9.82
CA ILE A 7 2.15 55.95 -10.68
C ILE A 7 3.18 54.85 -10.90
N PHE A 8 4.47 55.17 -11.08
CA PHE A 8 5.53 54.19 -11.28
C PHE A 8 5.76 53.32 -10.04
N VAL A 9 5.67 53.88 -8.83
CA VAL A 9 5.81 53.13 -7.58
C VAL A 9 4.63 52.18 -7.35
N ILE A 10 3.41 52.58 -7.70
CA ILE A 10 2.22 51.72 -7.57
C ILE A 10 2.26 50.59 -8.59
N LEU A 11 2.71 50.81 -9.83
CA LEU A 11 2.84 49.77 -10.84
C LEU A 11 3.93 48.73 -10.47
N PHE A 12 5.04 49.19 -9.86
CA PHE A 12 6.14 48.33 -9.43
C PHE A 12 5.76 47.46 -8.21
N SER A 13 4.90 47.94 -7.31
CA SER A 13 4.43 47.19 -6.16
C SER A 13 3.40 46.11 -6.51
N MET A 14 2.70 46.20 -7.66
CA MET A 14 1.78 45.16 -8.14
C MET A 14 2.48 43.96 -8.83
N LEU A 15 3.75 44.10 -9.20
CA LEU A 15 4.50 43.04 -9.91
C LEU A 15 5.11 41.99 -8.98
N GLY A 16 4.96 42.15 -7.64
CA GLY A 16 5.69 41.36 -6.62
C GLY A 16 5.03 40.10 -6.09
N ALA A 17 3.82 39.72 -6.56
CA ALA A 17 3.09 38.60 -5.93
C ALA A 17 2.72 37.47 -6.89
N LEU A 18 3.64 37.07 -7.77
CA LEU A 18 3.53 35.81 -8.47
C LEU A 18 4.04 34.68 -7.50
N THR A 19 3.18 34.31 -6.56
CA THR A 19 3.42 33.06 -5.80
C THR A 19 3.30 31.89 -6.77
N THR A 20 4.43 31.36 -7.22
CA THR A 20 4.46 30.11 -7.97
C THR A 20 3.96 28.99 -7.04
N ALA A 21 2.71 28.58 -7.23
CA ALA A 21 2.20 27.36 -6.60
C ALA A 21 3.08 26.21 -7.08
N ARG A 22 3.92 25.68 -6.19
CA ARG A 22 4.71 24.49 -6.49
C ARG A 22 3.77 23.32 -6.60
N ALA A 23 3.72 22.67 -7.77
CA ALA A 23 3.01 21.42 -7.93
C ALA A 23 3.62 20.38 -6.98
N THR A 24 2.79 19.75 -6.15
CA THR A 24 3.19 18.66 -5.25
C THR A 24 2.62 17.38 -5.79
N THR A 25 3.43 16.34 -5.92
CA THR A 25 2.96 15.01 -6.37
C THR A 25 1.91 14.47 -5.40
N GLN A 26 0.67 14.27 -5.90
CA GLN A 26 -0.43 13.68 -5.13
C GLN A 26 -0.46 12.16 -5.36
N ILE A 27 -0.44 11.39 -4.29
CA ILE A 27 -0.36 9.92 -4.32
C ILE A 27 -1.56 9.36 -3.57
N HIS A 28 -2.49 8.74 -4.30
CA HIS A 28 -3.69 8.13 -3.73
C HIS A 28 -3.61 6.60 -3.84
N ILE A 29 -3.55 5.91 -2.70
CA ILE A 29 -3.45 4.47 -2.62
C ILE A 29 -4.78 3.90 -2.13
N ASN A 30 -5.42 3.07 -2.96
CA ASN A 30 -6.64 2.38 -2.61
C ASN A 30 -6.36 0.91 -2.27
N LEU A 31 -6.48 0.57 -0.99
CA LEU A 31 -6.23 -0.79 -0.50
C LEU A 31 -7.27 -1.80 -1.00
N SER A 32 -8.49 -1.37 -1.33
CA SER A 32 -9.56 -2.28 -1.77
C SER A 32 -9.35 -2.75 -3.20
N THR A 33 -8.87 -1.85 -4.07
CA THR A 33 -8.61 -2.14 -5.49
C THR A 33 -7.15 -2.50 -5.77
N GLN A 34 -6.25 -2.34 -4.77
CA GLN A 34 -4.81 -2.55 -4.92
C GLN A 34 -4.22 -1.70 -6.05
N THR A 35 -4.62 -0.43 -6.11
CA THR A 35 -4.17 0.55 -7.10
C THR A 35 -3.61 1.80 -6.43
N MET A 36 -2.71 2.45 -7.13
CA MET A 36 -2.16 3.77 -6.80
C MET A 36 -2.44 4.70 -7.97
N GLN A 37 -3.07 5.84 -7.68
CA GLN A 37 -3.20 6.98 -8.58
C GLN A 37 -2.17 8.03 -8.20
N VAL A 38 -1.51 8.60 -9.19
CA VAL A 38 -0.48 9.62 -9.01
C VAL A 38 -0.79 10.78 -9.93
N GLU A 39 -0.81 11.98 -9.37
CA GLU A 39 -0.93 13.24 -10.09
C GLU A 39 0.30 14.08 -9.81
N SER A 40 0.98 14.54 -10.85
CA SER A 40 2.21 15.33 -10.80
C SER A 40 2.25 16.33 -11.93
N SER A 41 3.25 17.21 -11.95
CA SER A 41 3.47 18.11 -13.08
C SER A 41 3.73 17.37 -14.40
N SER A 42 4.23 16.13 -14.33
CA SER A 42 4.50 15.28 -15.50
C SER A 42 3.28 14.51 -16.02
N GLY A 43 2.13 14.58 -15.33
CA GLY A 43 0.87 13.93 -15.73
C GLY A 43 0.25 13.07 -14.64
N SER A 44 -0.80 12.33 -15.04
CA SER A 44 -1.58 11.43 -14.18
C SER A 44 -1.31 9.98 -14.55
N TYR A 45 -1.13 9.13 -13.55
CA TYR A 45 -0.79 7.73 -13.71
C TYR A 45 -1.66 6.85 -12.80
N THR A 46 -1.92 5.61 -13.23
CA THR A 46 -2.57 4.60 -12.40
C THR A 46 -1.79 3.29 -12.49
N TRP A 47 -1.31 2.81 -11.34
CA TRP A 47 -0.46 1.63 -11.25
C TRP A 47 -1.02 0.58 -10.30
N PRO A 48 -0.87 -0.72 -10.60
CA PRO A 48 -1.15 -1.77 -9.64
C PRO A 48 -0.11 -1.75 -8.51
N VAL A 49 -0.58 -1.93 -7.28
CA VAL A 49 0.27 -2.04 -6.09
C VAL A 49 0.06 -3.36 -5.37
N SER A 50 0.94 -3.68 -4.43
CA SER A 50 0.73 -4.76 -3.48
C SER A 50 0.89 -4.22 -2.07
N THR A 51 -0.16 -4.35 -1.26
CA THR A 51 -0.20 -3.86 0.12
C THR A 51 -0.23 -5.02 1.12
N ALA A 52 -0.47 -4.76 2.40
CA ALA A 52 -0.44 -5.75 3.46
C ALA A 52 -1.38 -6.94 3.20
N ARG A 53 -0.83 -8.17 3.29
CA ARG A 53 -1.59 -9.42 3.32
C ARG A 53 -2.31 -9.61 4.66
N SER A 54 -3.16 -10.62 4.76
CA SER A 54 -3.83 -11.02 6.00
C SER A 54 -2.82 -11.18 7.16
N GLY A 55 -3.21 -10.75 8.34
CA GLY A 55 -2.33 -10.71 9.53
C GLY A 55 -1.40 -9.49 9.62
N TYR A 56 -1.35 -8.66 8.57
CA TYR A 56 -0.55 -7.42 8.53
C TYR A 56 -1.44 -6.22 8.17
N SER A 57 -0.91 -5.01 8.36
CA SER A 57 -1.66 -3.78 8.07
C SER A 57 -0.79 -2.76 7.34
N THR A 58 -1.33 -2.17 6.28
CA THR A 58 -0.83 -0.92 5.71
C THR A 58 -1.56 0.22 6.40
N PRO A 59 -0.86 1.16 7.05
CA PRO A 59 -1.50 2.24 7.81
C PRO A 59 -2.27 3.17 6.87
N ARG A 60 -3.55 3.37 7.14
CA ARG A 60 -4.42 4.31 6.43
C ARG A 60 -4.26 5.71 6.99
N GLY A 61 -4.56 6.71 6.18
CA GLY A 61 -4.49 8.12 6.55
C GLY A 61 -3.77 8.94 5.50
N SER A 62 -3.46 10.19 5.88
CA SER A 62 -2.70 11.12 5.05
C SER A 62 -1.30 11.30 5.63
N TYR A 63 -0.31 11.32 4.76
CA TYR A 63 1.10 11.37 5.11
C TYR A 63 1.87 12.27 4.15
N ALA A 64 3.01 12.77 4.63
CA ALA A 64 4.05 13.31 3.78
C ALA A 64 5.23 12.34 3.72
N PRO A 65 6.05 12.36 2.65
CA PRO A 65 7.31 11.65 2.62
C PRO A 65 8.23 12.12 3.74
N THR A 66 8.79 11.17 4.50
CA THR A 66 9.72 11.44 5.62
C THR A 66 11.17 11.12 5.27
N GLY A 67 11.41 10.40 4.17
CA GLY A 67 12.74 10.06 3.71
C GLY A 67 12.71 9.35 2.36
N LEU A 68 13.76 9.55 1.57
CA LEU A 68 13.94 8.98 0.24
C LEU A 68 15.26 8.20 0.20
N GLN A 69 15.22 6.95 -0.27
CA GLN A 69 16.41 6.11 -0.45
C GLN A 69 16.34 5.38 -1.80
N ARG A 70 17.34 5.57 -2.66
CA ARG A 70 17.39 4.87 -3.96
C ARG A 70 17.46 3.36 -3.80
N MET A 71 18.16 2.88 -2.76
CA MET A 71 18.18 1.48 -2.38
C MET A 71 18.17 1.38 -0.86
N HIS A 72 17.20 0.65 -0.33
CA HIS A 72 17.11 0.27 1.07
C HIS A 72 17.05 -1.24 1.19
N TYR A 73 17.60 -1.79 2.27
CA TYR A 73 17.50 -3.20 2.60
C TYR A 73 16.82 -3.38 3.96
N SER A 74 15.70 -4.09 3.98
CA SER A 74 14.93 -4.29 5.19
C SER A 74 15.62 -5.28 6.13
N LYS A 75 16.22 -4.79 7.20
CA LYS A 75 16.83 -5.63 8.25
C LYS A 75 15.82 -6.59 8.88
N LYS A 76 14.56 -6.16 9.00
CA LYS A 76 13.47 -6.96 9.58
C LYS A 76 13.08 -8.16 8.71
N TYR A 77 13.32 -8.09 7.39
CA TYR A 77 12.89 -9.09 6.42
C TYR A 77 14.10 -9.61 5.61
N HIS A 78 15.11 -10.13 6.33
CA HIS A 78 16.27 -10.82 5.75
C HIS A 78 16.97 -10.00 4.65
N MET A 79 17.21 -8.72 4.91
CA MET A 79 17.88 -7.82 3.96
C MET A 79 17.17 -7.74 2.60
N SER A 80 15.84 -7.91 2.59
CA SER A 80 15.05 -7.80 1.36
C SER A 80 15.23 -6.43 0.70
N PRO A 81 15.55 -6.38 -0.62
CA PRO A 81 15.78 -5.13 -1.33
C PRO A 81 14.47 -4.34 -1.51
N MET A 82 14.57 -3.06 -1.28
CA MET A 82 13.50 -2.08 -1.41
C MET A 82 14.00 -0.91 -2.28
N PRO A 83 14.11 -1.09 -3.62
CA PRO A 83 14.58 -0.03 -4.50
C PRO A 83 13.59 1.13 -4.54
N TYR A 84 14.12 2.35 -4.62
CA TYR A 84 13.37 3.60 -4.72
C TYR A 84 12.35 3.78 -3.59
N SER A 85 12.81 3.61 -2.36
CA SER A 85 11.98 3.72 -1.16
C SER A 85 11.61 5.16 -0.84
N ILE A 86 10.32 5.39 -0.65
CA ILE A 86 9.71 6.63 -0.15
C ILE A 86 9.10 6.29 1.20
N PHE A 87 9.77 6.62 2.29
CA PHE A 87 9.26 6.40 3.64
C PHE A 87 8.20 7.43 3.97
N PHE A 88 7.14 7.02 4.69
CA PHE A 88 6.04 7.92 5.04
C PHE A 88 5.57 7.80 6.50
N ARG A 89 5.86 6.68 7.18
CA ARG A 89 5.51 6.47 8.58
C ARG A 89 6.41 5.41 9.22
N GLY A 90 7.32 5.80 10.09
CA GLY A 90 8.25 4.86 10.72
C GLY A 90 8.97 4.00 9.68
N GLY A 91 8.86 2.67 9.77
CA GLY A 91 9.44 1.74 8.79
C GLY A 91 8.57 1.44 7.57
N TYR A 92 7.41 2.09 7.40
CA TYR A 92 6.55 1.89 6.23
C TYR A 92 7.01 2.77 5.08
N ALA A 93 7.09 2.16 3.89
CA ALA A 93 7.52 2.84 2.67
C ALA A 93 6.69 2.40 1.44
N ILE A 94 6.65 3.26 0.43
CA ILE A 94 6.35 2.89 -0.96
C ILE A 94 7.69 2.54 -1.60
N HIS A 95 7.80 1.38 -2.26
CA HIS A 95 9.07 0.94 -2.86
C HIS A 95 8.88 -0.04 -4.01
N GLY A 96 9.89 -0.22 -4.83
CA GLY A 96 9.92 -1.23 -5.88
C GLY A 96 10.05 -2.65 -5.34
N THR A 97 9.49 -3.61 -6.06
CA THR A 97 9.66 -5.04 -5.78
C THR A 97 9.96 -5.82 -7.04
N TYR A 98 10.85 -6.80 -6.94
CA TYR A 98 11.10 -7.74 -8.04
C TYR A 98 10.04 -8.85 -8.14
N ALA A 99 9.24 -9.05 -7.07
CA ALA A 99 8.10 -9.97 -7.07
C ALA A 99 6.86 -9.33 -7.73
N THR A 100 6.97 -8.94 -9.00
CA THR A 100 5.95 -8.19 -9.74
C THR A 100 4.66 -8.98 -9.97
N GLY A 101 4.71 -10.32 -9.99
CA GLY A 101 3.52 -11.17 -10.07
C GLY A 101 2.56 -11.08 -8.87
N ALA A 102 2.96 -10.38 -7.80
CA ALA A 102 2.11 -10.11 -6.64
C ALA A 102 1.39 -8.75 -6.72
N LEU A 103 1.70 -7.90 -7.71
CA LEU A 103 1.02 -6.62 -7.89
C LEU A 103 -0.47 -6.83 -8.23
N GLY A 104 -1.33 -5.93 -7.77
CA GLY A 104 -2.78 -6.05 -7.85
C GLY A 104 -3.42 -6.87 -6.73
N ARG A 105 -2.63 -7.46 -5.81
CA ARG A 105 -3.14 -8.24 -4.67
C ARG A 105 -2.34 -8.00 -3.39
N PRO A 106 -2.97 -8.18 -2.19
CA PRO A 106 -2.27 -8.05 -0.92
C PRO A 106 -1.22 -9.15 -0.74
N ALA A 107 0.06 -8.78 -0.57
CA ALA A 107 1.15 -9.74 -0.37
C ALA A 107 2.31 -9.19 0.50
N SER A 108 2.27 -7.92 0.91
CA SER A 108 3.33 -7.31 1.72
C SER A 108 3.14 -7.53 3.22
N HIS A 109 4.09 -7.07 4.02
CA HIS A 109 3.99 -6.98 5.47
C HIS A 109 3.59 -5.58 5.96
N GLY A 110 3.11 -4.72 5.03
CA GLY A 110 2.64 -3.38 5.36
C GLY A 110 3.12 -2.29 4.41
N CYS A 111 4.31 -2.41 3.82
CA CYS A 111 4.77 -1.50 2.78
C CYS A 111 3.92 -1.60 1.52
N VAL A 112 3.90 -0.54 0.74
CA VAL A 112 3.24 -0.47 -0.56
C VAL A 112 4.26 -0.77 -1.65
N ARG A 113 4.04 -1.85 -2.40
CA ARG A 113 4.98 -2.31 -3.43
C ARG A 113 4.51 -1.89 -4.82
N LEU A 114 5.46 -1.45 -5.63
CA LEU A 114 5.32 -1.12 -7.06
C LEU A 114 6.28 -1.97 -7.90
N SER A 115 6.12 -1.95 -9.23
CA SER A 115 7.21 -2.41 -10.11
C SER A 115 8.44 -1.51 -9.92
N PRO A 116 9.67 -2.00 -10.15
CA PRO A 116 10.86 -1.18 -10.01
C PRO A 116 10.83 0.07 -10.90
N ALA A 117 10.28 -0.03 -12.11
CA ALA A 117 10.15 1.09 -13.04
C ALA A 117 9.20 2.18 -12.51
N HIS A 118 8.00 1.78 -12.05
CA HIS A 118 7.03 2.73 -11.47
C HIS A 118 7.54 3.34 -10.16
N ALA A 119 8.25 2.55 -9.33
CA ALA A 119 8.86 3.07 -8.11
C ALA A 119 9.95 4.11 -8.41
N ALA A 120 10.77 3.88 -9.45
CA ALA A 120 11.78 4.85 -9.89
C ALA A 120 11.12 6.15 -10.38
N GLN A 121 10.08 6.03 -11.20
CA GLN A 121 9.34 7.19 -11.71
C GLN A 121 8.72 8.00 -10.57
N LEU A 122 8.01 7.34 -9.65
CA LEU A 122 7.40 7.99 -8.48
C LEU A 122 8.45 8.66 -7.59
N TYR A 123 9.57 7.98 -7.36
CA TYR A 123 10.67 8.50 -6.57
C TYR A 123 11.21 9.82 -7.12
N HIS A 124 11.40 9.92 -8.45
CA HIS A 124 11.85 11.15 -9.11
C HIS A 124 10.82 12.28 -9.00
N MET A 125 9.52 11.99 -9.19
CA MET A 125 8.46 12.98 -9.00
C MET A 125 8.50 13.54 -7.57
N VAL A 126 8.51 12.67 -6.56
CA VAL A 126 8.54 13.07 -5.15
C VAL A 126 9.83 13.79 -4.78
N GLN A 127 10.96 13.40 -5.35
CA GLN A 127 12.25 14.07 -5.13
C GLN A 127 12.25 15.51 -5.65
N THR A 128 11.56 15.76 -6.77
CA THR A 128 11.53 17.06 -7.46
C THR A 128 10.44 17.96 -6.89
N GLU A 129 9.25 17.44 -6.66
CA GLU A 129 8.04 18.21 -6.36
C GLU A 129 7.62 18.11 -4.89
N GLY A 130 8.21 17.19 -4.13
CA GLY A 130 7.64 16.75 -2.86
C GLY A 130 6.47 15.81 -3.08
N GLY A 131 5.76 15.46 -2.01
CA GLY A 131 4.64 14.52 -2.13
C GLY A 131 3.63 14.64 -1.01
N SER A 132 2.38 14.29 -1.36
CA SER A 132 1.28 14.06 -0.42
C SER A 132 0.75 12.64 -0.67
N ILE A 133 0.61 11.84 0.38
CA ILE A 133 0.23 10.44 0.30
C ILE A 133 -1.09 10.25 1.05
N SER A 134 -2.11 9.72 0.36
CA SER A 134 -3.39 9.35 0.94
C SER A 134 -3.61 7.85 0.77
N ILE A 135 -3.89 7.16 1.87
CA ILE A 135 -4.10 5.70 1.88
C ILE A 135 -5.50 5.40 2.43
N THR A 136 -6.37 4.83 1.59
CA THR A 136 -7.78 4.59 1.89
C THR A 136 -8.19 3.15 1.60
N GLY A 137 -9.42 2.79 1.96
CA GLY A 137 -9.98 1.47 1.71
C GLY A 137 -9.53 0.40 2.70
N ALA A 138 -9.84 -0.86 2.38
CA ALA A 138 -9.46 -2.04 3.14
C ALA A 138 -9.04 -3.15 2.17
N PRO A 139 -7.96 -3.91 2.44
CA PRO A 139 -7.53 -4.98 1.55
C PRO A 139 -8.64 -6.01 1.32
N PRO A 140 -8.77 -6.58 0.10
CA PRO A 140 -9.66 -7.69 -0.15
C PRO A 140 -9.42 -8.85 0.84
N GLY A 141 -10.47 -9.45 1.35
CA GLY A 141 -10.38 -10.52 2.36
C GLY A 141 -10.15 -10.04 3.80
N SER A 142 -9.99 -8.74 4.05
CA SER A 142 -10.08 -8.19 5.39
C SER A 142 -11.57 -8.08 5.78
N THR A 143 -12.19 -9.19 6.15
CA THR A 143 -13.47 -9.16 6.84
C THR A 143 -13.22 -8.45 8.18
N ARG A 144 -13.45 -7.15 8.22
CA ARG A 144 -13.88 -6.54 9.46
C ARG A 144 -15.23 -7.18 9.73
N PHE A 145 -15.29 -8.05 10.72
CA PHE A 145 -16.54 -8.25 11.41
C PHE A 145 -16.94 -6.84 11.87
N ALA A 146 -17.83 -6.22 11.12
CA ALA A 146 -18.55 -5.09 11.63
C ALA A 146 -19.23 -5.67 12.87
N SER A 147 -18.69 -5.32 14.04
CA SER A 147 -19.40 -5.48 15.30
C SER A 147 -20.62 -4.61 15.13
N ALA A 148 -21.66 -5.22 14.56
CA ALA A 148 -22.99 -4.66 14.62
C ALA A 148 -23.31 -4.63 16.10
N ASN A 149 -23.19 -3.44 16.64
CA ASN A 149 -23.64 -3.08 17.98
C ASN A 149 -25.16 -3.29 17.99
N ARG A 150 -25.59 -4.56 18.14
CA ARG A 150 -26.97 -4.94 18.36
C ARG A 150 -27.28 -4.70 19.83
N HIS A 151 -27.33 -3.46 20.21
CA HIS A 151 -28.16 -3.05 21.32
C HIS A 151 -29.56 -2.75 20.78
N ALA A 152 -30.22 -3.77 20.26
CA ALA A 152 -31.67 -3.76 20.17
C ALA A 152 -32.19 -4.15 21.56
N HIS A 153 -32.47 -3.16 22.40
CA HIS A 153 -33.34 -3.30 23.50
C HIS A 153 -34.75 -3.60 22.95
N THR A 154 -35.09 -4.87 22.84
CA THR A 154 -36.50 -5.26 22.72
C THR A 154 -36.95 -5.76 24.07
N ARG A 155 -37.43 -4.82 24.88
CA ARG A 155 -38.40 -5.14 25.92
C ARG A 155 -39.71 -5.51 25.21
N LEU A 156 -40.10 -6.74 25.26
CA LEU A 156 -41.48 -7.12 25.15
C LEU A 156 -41.74 -8.23 26.14
N ALA A 157 -42.72 -7.89 27.01
CA ALA A 157 -43.27 -8.69 28.04
C ALA A 157 -43.97 -9.95 27.52
N GLY A 158 -43.87 -10.99 28.29
CA GLY A 158 -44.86 -11.97 28.66
C GLY A 158 -45.74 -12.59 27.59
N LEU A 159 -45.77 -13.90 27.59
CA LEU A 159 -46.94 -14.71 27.87
C LEU A 159 -46.64 -16.20 27.60
N SER A 160 -46.85 -16.98 28.68
CA SER A 160 -47.42 -18.35 28.75
C SER A 160 -46.90 -19.48 27.86
N ALA A 161 -46.33 -20.42 28.55
CA ALA A 161 -46.55 -21.88 28.57
C ALA A 161 -47.26 -22.57 27.39
N HIS A 162 -46.61 -23.59 26.82
CA HIS A 162 -47.19 -24.93 26.71
C HIS A 162 -46.06 -25.95 26.41
N HIS A 163 -46.12 -27.02 27.23
CA HIS A 163 -45.30 -28.24 27.09
C HIS A 163 -45.63 -28.97 25.77
N HIS A 164 -44.60 -29.45 25.07
CA HIS A 164 -44.66 -30.69 24.33
C HIS A 164 -43.32 -31.43 24.36
N HIS A 165 -43.38 -32.64 24.90
CA HIS A 165 -42.41 -33.70 24.80
C HIS A 165 -42.20 -34.08 23.32
N GLY A 166 -40.96 -34.29 22.89
CA GLY A 166 -40.66 -34.79 21.55
C GLY A 166 -39.18 -35.16 21.43
N GLN A 167 -38.87 -36.36 21.75
CA GLN A 167 -37.78 -37.27 21.34
C GLN A 167 -36.54 -36.69 20.66
N THR A 168 -35.42 -36.85 21.35
CA THR A 168 -34.04 -36.79 20.85
C THR A 168 -33.75 -37.92 19.86
N GLN A 169 -33.45 -37.58 18.61
CA GLN A 169 -32.67 -38.48 17.73
C GLN A 169 -31.27 -37.90 17.58
N ALA A 170 -30.32 -38.61 18.15
CA ALA A 170 -28.89 -38.37 17.97
C ALA A 170 -28.53 -38.77 16.55
N LEU A 171 -28.15 -37.78 15.70
CA LEU A 171 -27.50 -38.04 14.42
C LEU A 171 -26.03 -38.22 14.68
N ALA A 172 -25.57 -39.46 14.53
CA ALA A 172 -24.17 -39.81 14.52
C ALA A 172 -23.44 -39.12 13.35
N TYR A 173 -22.44 -38.32 13.67
CA TYR A 173 -21.58 -37.66 12.69
C TYR A 173 -20.54 -38.69 12.22
N ALA A 174 -20.67 -39.14 10.97
CA ALA A 174 -19.70 -40.01 10.31
C ALA A 174 -18.43 -39.23 9.99
N SER A 175 -17.31 -39.69 10.50
CA SER A 175 -15.97 -39.17 10.19
C SER A 175 -15.63 -39.38 8.73
N PRO A 176 -15.08 -38.39 8.03
CA PRO A 176 -14.57 -38.59 6.68
C PRO A 176 -13.21 -39.30 6.71
N HIS A 177 -13.10 -40.30 5.88
CA HIS A 177 -11.94 -41.14 5.62
C HIS A 177 -10.65 -40.37 5.37
N HIS A 178 -9.60 -40.66 6.10
CA HIS A 178 -8.20 -40.41 5.77
C HIS A 178 -7.87 -41.08 4.43
N ARG A 179 -7.69 -40.32 3.35
CA ARG A 179 -6.96 -40.81 2.18
C ARG A 179 -5.47 -40.65 2.44
N GLN A 180 -4.81 -41.76 2.64
CA GLN A 180 -3.36 -41.86 2.61
C GLN A 180 -2.90 -41.61 1.16
N PHE A 181 -2.06 -40.59 0.96
CA PHE A 181 -1.30 -40.41 -0.28
C PHE A 181 0.01 -41.18 -0.17
N PRO A 182 0.39 -41.96 -1.18
CA PRO A 182 1.67 -42.65 -1.14
C PRO A 182 2.83 -41.69 -1.26
N ILE A 183 3.80 -41.84 -0.37
CA ILE A 183 5.05 -41.07 -0.34
C ILE A 183 5.92 -41.58 -1.50
N GLY A 184 5.90 -40.86 -2.63
CA GLY A 184 6.85 -41.03 -3.73
C GLY A 184 7.94 -39.96 -3.61
N VAL A 185 9.08 -40.37 -3.07
CA VAL A 185 10.32 -39.59 -3.05
C VAL A 185 10.81 -39.40 -4.49
N ARG A 186 10.68 -38.21 -5.07
CA ARG A 186 11.54 -37.80 -6.19
C ARG A 186 12.08 -36.41 -5.89
N GLY A 187 13.42 -36.38 -5.93
CA GLY A 187 14.27 -35.28 -5.53
C GLY A 187 13.90 -33.94 -6.20
N TRP A 188 13.86 -32.93 -5.41
CA TRP A 188 13.85 -31.55 -5.83
C TRP A 188 15.27 -31.19 -6.26
N GLN A 189 15.54 -31.25 -7.55
CA GLN A 189 16.71 -30.58 -8.10
C GLN A 189 16.44 -29.08 -8.05
N ALA A 190 17.23 -28.39 -7.23
CA ALA A 190 17.29 -26.95 -7.19
C ALA A 190 17.74 -26.44 -8.57
N SER A 191 16.87 -25.75 -9.26
CA SER A 191 17.21 -25.04 -10.50
C SER A 191 18.10 -23.85 -10.18
N PRO A 192 19.33 -23.73 -10.72
CA PRO A 192 20.20 -22.62 -10.48
C PRO A 192 19.90 -21.51 -11.48
N TYR A 193 18.80 -20.79 -11.31
CA TYR A 193 18.64 -19.52 -11.98
C TYR A 193 19.24 -18.42 -11.11
N TYR A 194 20.55 -18.33 -11.13
CA TYR A 194 21.24 -17.09 -10.85
C TYR A 194 20.92 -16.12 -11.98
N TYR A 195 20.04 -15.17 -11.72
CA TYR A 195 19.87 -14.00 -12.57
C TYR A 195 21.17 -13.18 -12.48
N LEU A 196 21.99 -13.30 -13.53
CA LEU A 196 23.08 -12.34 -13.79
C LEU A 196 22.43 -10.97 -14.02
N SER A 197 22.67 -10.08 -13.06
CA SER A 197 22.30 -8.67 -13.17
C SER A 197 23.14 -8.03 -14.30
N PRO A 198 22.54 -7.38 -15.32
CA PRO A 198 23.29 -6.74 -16.39
C PRO A 198 23.86 -5.36 -16.02
N TYR A 199 23.95 -5.01 -14.74
CA TYR A 199 24.53 -3.75 -14.27
C TYR A 199 25.73 -3.98 -13.36
N SER A 200 26.84 -4.42 -13.97
CA SER A 200 28.17 -4.21 -13.40
C SER A 200 28.59 -2.75 -13.70
N TYR A 201 28.27 -1.84 -12.80
CA TYR A 201 28.90 -0.52 -12.80
C TYR A 201 30.31 -0.65 -12.20
N ASN A 202 31.28 -0.52 -13.08
CA ASN A 202 32.70 -0.37 -12.82
C ASN A 202 32.90 0.88 -11.93
N TYR A 203 33.30 0.70 -10.67
CA TYR A 203 33.93 1.76 -9.89
C TYR A 203 35.42 1.73 -10.21
N GLY A 204 35.80 2.46 -11.27
CA GLY A 204 37.17 2.90 -11.49
C GLY A 204 37.46 4.06 -10.54
N GLY A 205 38.56 3.94 -9.79
CA GLY A 205 39.02 4.89 -8.80
C GLY A 205 39.46 6.27 -9.37
N PHE A 206 39.44 7.23 -8.47
CA PHE A 206 40.55 8.13 -8.08
C PHE A 206 40.13 8.74 -6.72
#